data_5f04a3ef0296a8331dc1044bf2179d1b
#
_entry.id   5f04a3ef0296a8331dc1044bf2179d1b
#
_cell.length_a   1.000
_cell.length_b   1.000
_cell.length_c   1.000
_cell.angle_alpha   90.00
_cell.angle_beta   90.00
_cell.angle_gamma   90.00
#
_symmetry.space_group_name_H-M   'P 1'
#
loop_
_entity.id
_entity.type
_entity.pdbx_description
1 polymer ?
#
loop_
_entity_poly.entity_id
_entity_poly.type
_entity_poly.pdbx_seq_one_letter_code
_entity_poly.pdbx_strand_id
1 'polypeptide(L)'
;MAKTADYLHPLSWSSPDFSLDSYNLVFLPGGHEKGVRQIIDSPIIHNQLAQYFPATKKPSKKTVAAICHGVMVLSETQNSEGKSIIHECDTTALPGRFEQVAFWGTRAFLGDYYKTYGVGSDDVEDSVSVCSLL
;
A
#
# COMPACT_ATOMS: atom_id res chain seq x y z
N MET A 1 13.20 -21.39 -1.61
CA MET A 1 13.50 -20.71 -2.89
C MET A 1 12.18 -20.41 -3.55
N ALA A 2 11.87 -19.14 -3.82
CA ALA A 2 10.72 -18.79 -4.65
C ALA A 2 10.94 -19.46 -6.02
N LYS A 3 9.88 -20.04 -6.58
CA LYS A 3 9.97 -20.64 -7.90
C LYS A 3 10.19 -19.51 -8.90
N THR A 4 11.32 -19.52 -9.57
CA THR A 4 11.68 -18.48 -10.57
C THR A 4 10.59 -18.33 -11.63
N ALA A 5 9.87 -19.41 -11.96
CA ALA A 5 8.76 -19.38 -12.90
C ALA A 5 7.59 -18.49 -12.42
N ASP A 6 7.22 -18.56 -11.14
CA ASP A 6 6.12 -17.76 -10.59
C ASP A 6 6.48 -16.25 -10.58
N TYR A 7 7.77 -15.92 -10.42
CA TYR A 7 8.25 -14.54 -10.52
C TYR A 7 8.25 -14.01 -11.96
N LEU A 8 8.62 -14.84 -12.93
CA LEU A 8 8.67 -14.46 -14.34
C LEU A 8 7.29 -14.41 -15.00
N HIS A 9 6.31 -15.12 -14.43
CA HIS A 9 4.94 -15.21 -14.92
C HIS A 9 3.95 -14.88 -13.78
N PRO A 10 3.91 -13.63 -13.30
CA PRO A 10 3.01 -13.26 -12.21
C PRO A 10 1.55 -13.36 -12.66
N LEU A 11 0.69 -13.74 -11.72
CA LEU A 11 -0.75 -13.68 -11.93
C LEU A 11 -1.21 -12.23 -11.97
N SER A 12 -2.11 -11.92 -12.88
CA SER A 12 -2.79 -10.64 -12.86
C SER A 12 -3.81 -10.61 -11.71
N TRP A 13 -3.83 -9.55 -10.93
CA TRP A 13 -4.87 -9.35 -9.90
C TRP A 13 -6.27 -9.11 -10.50
N SER A 14 -6.35 -8.85 -11.81
CA SER A 14 -7.61 -8.76 -12.55
C SER A 14 -8.09 -10.12 -13.08
N SER A 15 -7.30 -11.19 -12.89
CA SER A 15 -7.73 -12.53 -13.29
C SER A 15 -8.90 -12.99 -12.45
N PRO A 16 -9.93 -13.63 -13.03
CA PRO A 16 -11.05 -14.20 -12.27
C PRO A 16 -10.61 -15.32 -11.32
N ASP A 17 -9.47 -15.95 -11.58
CA ASP A 17 -8.91 -17.01 -10.76
C ASP A 17 -8.02 -16.47 -9.62
N PHE A 18 -7.78 -15.15 -9.57
CA PHE A 18 -6.97 -14.53 -8.53
C PHE A 18 -7.81 -14.19 -7.31
N SER A 19 -7.37 -14.63 -6.13
CA SER A 19 -7.94 -14.22 -4.85
C SER A 19 -6.87 -14.18 -3.79
N LEU A 20 -6.85 -13.09 -3.01
CA LEU A 20 -5.97 -12.96 -1.84
C LEU A 20 -6.26 -14.02 -0.78
N ASP A 21 -7.47 -14.56 -0.73
CA ASP A 21 -7.84 -15.59 0.23
C ASP A 21 -7.04 -16.89 0.10
N SER A 22 -6.45 -17.12 -1.07
CA SER A 22 -5.57 -18.27 -1.33
C SER A 22 -4.21 -18.17 -0.63
N TYR A 23 -3.89 -17.02 -0.04
CA TYR A 23 -2.58 -16.75 0.55
C TYR A 23 -2.66 -16.50 2.05
N ASN A 24 -1.61 -16.90 2.78
CA ASN A 24 -1.48 -16.62 4.22
C ASN A 24 -0.76 -15.29 4.48
N LEU A 25 0.05 -14.81 3.54
CA LEU A 25 0.75 -13.53 3.62
C LEU A 25 0.49 -12.73 2.34
N VAL A 26 0.00 -11.53 2.52
CA VAL A 26 -0.02 -10.49 1.49
C VAL A 26 1.08 -9.49 1.83
N PHE A 27 2.03 -9.30 0.93
CA PHE A 27 3.10 -8.32 1.10
C PHE A 27 2.96 -7.21 0.07
N LEU A 28 2.82 -5.98 0.56
CA LEU A 28 2.67 -4.77 -0.24
C LEU A 28 4.00 -4.00 -0.20
N PRO A 29 4.87 -4.19 -1.19
CA PRO A 29 6.11 -3.44 -1.30
C PRO A 29 5.81 -1.99 -1.65
N GLY A 30 6.69 -1.11 -1.26
CA GLY A 30 6.60 0.29 -1.63
C GLY A 30 7.49 0.64 -2.80
N GLY A 31 7.79 1.90 -2.88
CA GLY A 31 8.64 2.53 -3.89
C GLY A 31 8.14 3.94 -4.16
N HIS A 32 9.01 4.81 -4.69
CA HIS A 32 8.66 6.18 -5.07
C HIS A 32 8.33 6.30 -6.57
N GLU A 33 8.67 5.27 -7.34
CA GLU A 33 8.40 5.26 -8.77
C GLU A 33 6.87 5.31 -9.00
N LYS A 34 6.45 6.13 -9.96
CA LYS A 34 5.02 6.40 -10.21
C LYS A 34 4.21 5.15 -10.57
N GLY A 35 4.87 4.08 -10.98
CA GLY A 35 4.25 2.78 -11.23
C GLY A 35 3.59 2.15 -10.00
N VAL A 36 4.02 2.52 -8.78
CA VAL A 36 3.39 2.04 -7.54
C VAL A 36 1.92 2.46 -7.42
N ARG A 37 1.54 3.55 -8.10
CA ARG A 37 0.14 4.02 -8.18
C ARG A 37 -0.80 2.98 -8.78
N GLN A 38 -0.30 2.10 -9.64
CA GLN A 38 -1.11 1.02 -10.21
C GLN A 38 -1.73 0.12 -9.13
N ILE A 39 -1.07 -0.05 -7.99
CA ILE A 39 -1.60 -0.84 -6.89
C ILE A 39 -2.29 0.04 -5.85
N ILE A 40 -1.78 1.25 -5.58
CA ILE A 40 -2.38 2.19 -4.62
C ILE A 40 -3.77 2.62 -5.08
N ASP A 41 -3.93 2.93 -6.37
CA ASP A 41 -5.18 3.44 -6.94
C ASP A 41 -6.11 2.32 -7.48
N SER A 42 -5.80 1.04 -7.24
CA SER A 42 -6.52 -0.08 -7.84
C SER A 42 -7.80 -0.44 -7.10
N PRO A 43 -9.01 -0.18 -7.66
CA PRO A 43 -10.26 -0.59 -7.02
C PRO A 43 -10.37 -2.12 -6.84
N ILE A 44 -9.74 -2.88 -7.73
CA ILE A 44 -9.74 -4.35 -7.66
C ILE A 44 -8.98 -4.81 -6.43
N ILE A 45 -7.79 -4.25 -6.20
CA ILE A 45 -6.98 -4.55 -5.01
C ILE A 45 -7.67 -4.07 -3.74
N HIS A 46 -8.26 -2.87 -3.75
CA HIS A 46 -9.02 -2.37 -2.62
C HIS A 46 -10.16 -3.33 -2.24
N ASN A 47 -10.96 -3.78 -3.19
CA ASN A 47 -12.04 -4.74 -2.93
C ASN A 47 -11.51 -6.06 -2.35
N GLN A 48 -10.40 -6.58 -2.87
CA GLN A 48 -9.77 -7.80 -2.37
C GLN A 48 -9.23 -7.61 -0.94
N LEU A 49 -8.59 -6.48 -0.66
CA LEU A 49 -8.04 -6.19 0.66
C LEU A 49 -9.15 -5.93 1.69
N ALA A 50 -10.23 -5.25 1.32
CA ALA A 50 -11.38 -5.03 2.20
C ALA A 50 -12.00 -6.36 2.68
N GLN A 51 -11.98 -7.38 1.83
CA GLN A 51 -12.44 -8.73 2.18
C GLN A 51 -11.39 -9.52 2.98
N TYR A 52 -10.11 -9.43 2.60
CA TYR A 52 -9.03 -10.19 3.20
C TYR A 52 -8.63 -9.68 4.59
N PHE A 53 -8.57 -8.35 4.79
CA PHE A 53 -8.01 -7.73 5.99
C PHE A 53 -8.73 -8.14 7.29
N PRO A 54 -10.07 -8.23 7.35
CA PRO A 54 -10.76 -8.73 8.54
C PRO A 54 -10.35 -10.15 8.94
N ALA A 55 -9.98 -10.98 7.96
CA ALA A 55 -9.53 -12.34 8.21
C ALA A 55 -8.12 -12.43 8.81
N THR A 56 -7.40 -11.30 8.95
CA THR A 56 -6.07 -11.27 9.60
C THR A 56 -6.13 -11.15 11.12
N LYS A 57 -7.31 -10.87 11.70
CA LYS A 57 -7.51 -10.76 13.16
C LYS A 57 -7.15 -12.08 13.84
N LYS A 58 -6.37 -12.00 14.92
CA LYS A 58 -5.96 -13.19 15.69
C LYS A 58 -7.17 -13.96 16.23
N PRO A 59 -7.12 -15.29 16.24
CA PRO A 59 -5.96 -16.18 16.11
C PRO A 59 -5.61 -16.64 14.68
N SER A 60 -6.04 -15.92 13.65
CA SER A 60 -5.76 -16.26 12.27
C SER A 60 -4.25 -16.38 11.97
N LYS A 61 -3.92 -17.22 10.96
CA LYS A 61 -2.59 -17.33 10.39
C LYS A 61 -2.38 -16.37 9.20
N LYS A 62 -3.44 -15.68 8.77
CA LYS A 62 -3.36 -14.69 7.69
C LYS A 62 -2.71 -13.41 8.19
N THR A 63 -1.94 -12.76 7.33
CA THR A 63 -1.18 -11.54 7.66
C THR A 63 -1.07 -10.65 6.43
N VAL A 64 -1.16 -9.35 6.66
CA VAL A 64 -0.75 -8.33 5.69
C VAL A 64 0.50 -7.64 6.21
N ALA A 65 1.50 -7.48 5.37
CA ALA A 65 2.68 -6.69 5.62
C ALA A 65 2.80 -5.62 4.53
N ALA A 66 3.02 -4.39 4.93
CA ALA A 66 3.19 -3.27 4.01
C ALA A 66 4.41 -2.45 4.43
N ILE A 67 5.12 -1.90 3.46
CA ILE A 67 6.31 -1.07 3.70
C ILE A 67 6.30 0.13 2.76
N CYS A 68 6.81 1.28 3.25
CA CYS A 68 6.95 2.50 2.48
C CYS A 68 5.58 2.89 1.85
N HIS A 69 5.53 3.29 0.59
CA HIS A 69 4.28 3.60 -0.12
C HIS A 69 3.29 2.43 -0.23
N GLY A 70 3.72 1.20 0.02
CA GLY A 70 2.80 0.06 0.11
C GLY A 70 1.76 0.20 1.23
N VAL A 71 2.02 1.00 2.26
CA VAL A 71 1.06 1.30 3.33
C VAL A 71 -0.12 2.11 2.80
N MET A 72 0.10 2.97 1.79
CA MET A 72 -0.96 3.76 1.17
C MET A 72 -2.05 2.90 0.52
N VAL A 73 -1.72 1.68 0.08
CA VAL A 73 -2.74 0.74 -0.42
C VAL A 73 -3.75 0.41 0.68
N LEU A 74 -3.29 0.29 1.92
CA LEU A 74 -4.15 -0.02 3.07
C LEU A 74 -4.92 1.21 3.54
N SER A 75 -4.28 2.39 3.59
CA SER A 75 -4.94 3.62 4.01
C SER A 75 -6.06 4.03 3.04
N GLU A 76 -5.85 3.85 1.73
CA GLU A 76 -6.84 4.17 0.70
C GLU A 76 -7.94 3.10 0.56
N THR A 77 -7.72 1.89 1.08
CA THR A 77 -8.76 0.84 1.05
C THR A 77 -9.79 1.13 2.12
N GLN A 78 -11.06 1.23 1.71
CA GLN A 78 -12.18 1.49 2.60
C GLN A 78 -12.94 0.20 2.94
N ASN A 79 -13.45 0.14 4.17
CA ASN A 79 -14.38 -0.88 4.63
C ASN A 79 -15.83 -0.52 4.21
N SER A 80 -16.80 -1.35 4.61
CA SER A 80 -18.23 -1.11 4.32
C SER A 80 -18.81 0.16 4.96
N GLU A 81 -18.13 0.76 5.93
CA GLU A 81 -18.52 2.00 6.61
C GLU A 81 -17.86 3.24 5.97
N GLY A 82 -17.07 3.05 4.92
CA GLY A 82 -16.34 4.13 4.27
C GLY A 82 -15.07 4.59 5.03
N LYS A 83 -14.66 3.84 6.05
CA LYS A 83 -13.44 4.09 6.80
C LYS A 83 -12.29 3.27 6.24
N SER A 84 -11.06 3.77 6.38
CA SER A 84 -9.88 2.98 6.05
C SER A 84 -9.88 1.65 6.79
N ILE A 85 -9.42 0.57 6.15
CA ILE A 85 -9.33 -0.75 6.79
C ILE A 85 -8.32 -0.79 7.95
N ILE A 86 -7.43 0.19 8.04
CA ILE A 86 -6.44 0.33 9.12
C ILE A 86 -6.82 1.39 10.16
N HIS A 87 -8.05 1.94 10.13
CA HIS A 87 -8.46 3.02 11.05
C HIS A 87 -8.39 2.65 12.54
N GLU A 88 -8.46 1.37 12.87
CA GLU A 88 -8.32 0.86 14.25
C GLU A 88 -6.92 0.29 14.54
N CYS A 89 -5.95 0.50 13.66
CA CYS A 89 -4.62 -0.07 13.80
C CYS A 89 -3.62 1.00 14.27
N ASP A 90 -2.74 0.61 15.18
CA ASP A 90 -1.54 1.38 15.45
C ASP A 90 -0.59 1.23 14.26
N THR A 91 -0.30 2.34 13.60
CA THR A 91 0.52 2.36 12.41
C THR A 91 1.75 3.25 12.59
N THR A 92 2.78 2.97 11.82
CA THR A 92 3.95 3.83 11.71
C THR A 92 4.28 4.04 10.24
N ALA A 93 4.72 5.24 9.91
CA ALA A 93 5.07 5.61 8.55
C ALA A 93 6.42 6.35 8.53
N LEU A 94 6.99 6.50 7.35
CA LEU A 94 8.14 7.38 7.16
C LEU A 94 7.69 8.83 7.45
N PRO A 95 8.34 9.54 8.40
CA PRO A 95 7.98 10.93 8.65
C PRO A 95 8.13 11.78 7.38
N GLY A 96 7.10 12.57 7.05
CA GLY A 96 7.02 13.38 5.84
C GLY A 96 8.22 14.32 5.65
N ARG A 97 8.81 14.80 6.77
CA ARG A 97 10.04 15.59 6.73
C ARG A 97 11.21 14.87 6.02
N PHE A 98 11.30 13.55 6.11
CA PHE A 98 12.36 12.80 5.40
C PHE A 98 12.08 12.73 3.90
N GLU A 99 10.83 12.57 3.50
CA GLU A 99 10.44 12.67 2.09
C GLU A 99 10.71 14.07 1.55
N GLN A 100 10.40 15.12 2.33
CA GLN A 100 10.71 16.51 1.96
C GLN A 100 12.22 16.74 1.78
N VAL A 101 13.05 16.24 2.71
CA VAL A 101 14.52 16.38 2.61
C VAL A 101 15.02 15.64 1.38
N ALA A 102 14.54 14.41 1.13
CA ALA A 102 14.92 13.63 -0.05
C ALA A 102 14.51 14.35 -1.35
N PHE A 103 13.29 14.89 -1.41
CA PHE A 103 12.79 15.63 -2.54
C PHE A 103 13.64 16.87 -2.83
N TRP A 104 13.84 17.75 -1.84
CA TRP A 104 14.61 18.98 -2.05
C TRP A 104 16.10 18.71 -2.33
N GLY A 105 16.69 17.71 -1.66
CA GLY A 105 18.09 17.35 -1.85
C GLY A 105 18.40 16.76 -3.22
N THR A 106 17.41 16.13 -3.86
CA THR A 106 17.62 15.43 -5.14
C THR A 106 16.88 16.04 -6.33
N ARG A 107 16.05 17.06 -6.09
CA ARG A 107 15.17 17.67 -7.11
C ARG A 107 15.90 18.10 -8.37
N ALA A 108 17.14 18.62 -8.23
CA ALA A 108 17.93 19.07 -9.37
C ALA A 108 18.30 17.94 -10.34
N PHE A 109 18.36 16.69 -9.87
CA PHE A 109 18.78 15.53 -10.64
C PHE A 109 17.65 14.54 -10.92
N LEU A 110 16.71 14.40 -9.97
CA LEU A 110 15.63 13.40 -10.01
C LEU A 110 14.24 14.04 -10.21
N GLY A 111 14.17 15.37 -10.31
CA GLY A 111 12.89 16.06 -10.49
C GLY A 111 11.93 15.78 -9.33
N ASP A 112 10.74 15.28 -9.64
CA ASP A 112 9.66 14.94 -8.69
C ASP A 112 9.60 13.45 -8.31
N TYR A 113 10.70 12.71 -8.48
CA TYR A 113 10.75 11.26 -8.24
C TYR A 113 10.25 10.88 -6.84
N TYR A 114 10.59 11.67 -5.80
CA TYR A 114 10.16 11.43 -4.42
C TYR A 114 8.72 11.91 -4.12
N LYS A 115 8.00 12.37 -5.11
CA LYS A 115 6.59 12.76 -5.00
C LYS A 115 5.73 11.87 -5.92
N THR A 116 5.26 10.76 -5.38
CA THR A 116 4.52 9.74 -6.12
C THR A 116 3.30 10.31 -6.85
N TYR A 117 2.59 11.25 -6.22
CA TYR A 117 1.43 11.96 -6.81
C TYR A 117 1.74 13.37 -7.28
N GLY A 118 3.01 13.78 -7.25
CA GLY A 118 3.45 15.10 -7.68
C GLY A 118 3.70 16.06 -6.51
N VAL A 119 4.21 17.23 -6.86
CA VAL A 119 4.55 18.26 -5.86
C VAL A 119 3.27 18.81 -5.22
N GLY A 120 3.22 18.79 -3.89
CA GLY A 120 2.07 19.25 -3.10
C GLY A 120 1.03 18.18 -2.78
N SER A 121 1.25 16.93 -3.21
CA SER A 121 0.45 15.80 -2.74
C SER A 121 0.84 15.37 -1.33
N ASP A 122 -0.12 14.70 -0.67
CA ASP A 122 0.11 14.07 0.62
C ASP A 122 1.28 13.09 0.55
N ASP A 123 2.05 13.02 1.60
CA ASP A 123 3.07 12.00 1.78
C ASP A 123 2.50 10.76 2.50
N VAL A 124 3.35 9.76 2.72
CA VAL A 124 2.90 8.50 3.35
C VAL A 124 2.40 8.75 4.78
N GLU A 125 3.04 9.66 5.52
CA GLU A 125 2.64 10.02 6.88
C GLU A 125 1.25 10.67 6.88
N ASP A 126 1.00 11.60 5.97
CA ASP A 126 -0.29 12.29 5.84
C ASP A 126 -1.41 11.29 5.54
N SER A 127 -1.22 10.43 4.54
CA SER A 127 -2.21 9.41 4.15
C SER A 127 -2.57 8.47 5.30
N VAL A 128 -1.60 8.07 6.12
CA VAL A 128 -1.84 7.16 7.27
C VAL A 128 -2.44 7.90 8.46
N SER A 129 -2.05 9.16 8.70
CA SER A 129 -2.52 9.96 9.83
C SER A 129 -4.00 10.31 9.73
N VAL A 130 -4.50 10.59 8.53
CA VAL A 130 -5.93 10.85 8.28
C VAL A 130 -6.78 9.63 8.66
N CYS A 131 -6.27 8.42 8.50
CA CYS A 131 -7.00 7.19 8.83
C CYS A 131 -7.23 6.99 10.33
N SER A 132 -6.41 7.62 11.18
CA SER A 132 -6.50 7.51 12.64
C SER A 132 -7.48 8.53 13.26
N LEU A 133 -7.96 9.50 12.49
CA LEU A 133 -8.78 10.62 12.96
C LEU A 133 -10.27 10.50 12.57
N LEU A 134 -10.63 9.53 11.75
CA LEU A 134 -12.01 9.27 11.28
C LEU A 134 -12.53 7.94 11.83
#